data_b411c2c8a6996b2cfad385f4da317118
#
_entry.id   b411c2c8a6996b2cfad385f4da317118
#
_cell.length_a   1.000
_cell.length_b   1.000
_cell.length_c   1.000
_cell.angle_alpha   90.00
_cell.angle_beta   90.00
_cell.angle_gamma   90.00
#
_symmetry.space_group_name_H-M   'P 1'
#
loop_
_entity.id
_entity.type
_entity.pdbx_description
1 polymer ?
#
loop_
_entity_poly.entity_id
_entity_poly.type
_entity_poly.pdbx_seq_one_letter_code
_entity_poly.pdbx_strand_id
1 'polypeptide(L)'
;MVQIIYVIAGESQCDLFAETCLVADYLAQKLPNFCYERIEKPVTEWMPWLQKLNQKNKWHHTCSPIVWKELLMTGSKPVYIGNASEFLEYCYSYYKFDVYFSPLRFEYLSDNFGQFQKKVKQEAIALERLDNPVTLENPSANKVTICISGAGNPLALFIISGLLDLKQNVSKIYIYDEECSQTLMEFIEHECNYVGNEYLGKLVKYVDKIGVALTSSDLLIILDYIPFQSTYSIGKWLYENKKLMENIAIKINATATPKLYVVLPNLGPACYNATVIANLVTKINKNNVVVATSDIGLEMAPVAAEITGVPLRNMFCPPVWGFVGINHLADIQTTIHRYDTFHPYERYVKVKNSTLCIGTSTPEMRTMQYLMFFDETLWKKVADRKKKDTERRVSFHKAVALLTLIKIWLFDPNPNYIVSLGIQCNGSFGLTFNGVFSQPACLLNGEWRPASNYMMPRDPQVKISYLQEIAEIVMTLKKADLRQVVTYTPCTCKLNFPSQACVKQFHLKTKCDATYKL
;
A
#
# COMPACT_ATOMS: atom_id res chain seq x y z
N MET A 1 -34.11 -39.46 -20.87
CA MET A 1 -33.32 -38.22 -21.07
C MET A 1 -31.91 -38.50 -20.63
N VAL A 2 -30.94 -38.13 -21.43
CA VAL A 2 -29.53 -38.23 -21.03
C VAL A 2 -29.27 -37.14 -19.99
N GLN A 3 -28.88 -37.55 -18.80
CA GLN A 3 -28.59 -36.58 -17.73
C GLN A 3 -27.14 -36.07 -17.89
N ILE A 4 -26.99 -34.77 -17.92
CA ILE A 4 -25.69 -34.09 -17.97
C ILE A 4 -25.35 -33.65 -16.56
N ILE A 5 -24.12 -33.95 -16.11
CA ILE A 5 -23.58 -33.41 -14.87
C ILE A 5 -22.41 -32.49 -15.23
N TYR A 6 -22.43 -31.29 -14.65
CA TYR A 6 -21.28 -30.37 -14.66
C TYR A 6 -20.40 -30.70 -13.49
N VAL A 7 -19.11 -30.78 -13.70
CA VAL A 7 -18.16 -30.96 -12.61
C VAL A 7 -17.30 -29.71 -12.52
N ILE A 8 -17.28 -29.14 -11.33
CA ILE A 8 -16.49 -27.95 -11.00
C ILE A 8 -15.45 -28.35 -9.96
N ALA A 9 -14.20 -28.40 -10.36
CA ALA A 9 -13.12 -28.73 -9.47
C ALA A 9 -12.19 -27.55 -9.25
N GLY A 10 -11.74 -27.36 -8.03
CA GLY A 10 -10.87 -26.23 -7.71
C GLY A 10 -10.12 -26.41 -6.40
N GLU A 11 -9.19 -25.52 -6.22
CA GLU A 11 -8.40 -25.36 -5.02
C GLU A 11 -9.24 -24.72 -3.91
N SER A 12 -9.13 -25.23 -2.68
CA SER A 12 -9.95 -24.79 -1.54
C SER A 12 -9.77 -23.30 -1.17
N GLN A 13 -8.65 -22.69 -1.57
CA GLN A 13 -8.37 -21.26 -1.30
C GLN A 13 -8.59 -20.35 -2.52
N CYS A 14 -9.20 -20.88 -3.59
CA CYS A 14 -9.41 -20.15 -4.82
C CYS A 14 -10.76 -19.42 -4.83
N ASP A 15 -10.74 -18.08 -4.85
CA ASP A 15 -11.94 -17.24 -4.91
C ASP A 15 -12.75 -17.51 -6.20
N LEU A 16 -12.07 -17.70 -7.32
CA LEU A 16 -12.70 -18.03 -8.60
C LEU A 16 -13.46 -19.36 -8.56
N PHE A 17 -12.91 -20.33 -7.83
CA PHE A 17 -13.60 -21.61 -7.61
C PHE A 17 -14.88 -21.40 -6.79
N ALA A 18 -14.80 -20.61 -5.71
CA ALA A 18 -15.95 -20.31 -4.88
C ALA A 18 -17.06 -19.60 -5.67
N GLU A 19 -16.70 -18.60 -6.47
CA GLU A 19 -17.66 -17.87 -7.31
C GLU A 19 -18.29 -18.77 -8.37
N THR A 20 -17.50 -19.62 -9.00
CA THR A 20 -18.00 -20.59 -10.00
C THR A 20 -19.02 -21.54 -9.37
N CYS A 21 -18.77 -22.00 -8.15
CA CYS A 21 -19.71 -22.83 -7.40
C CYS A 21 -21.00 -22.07 -7.05
N LEU A 22 -20.91 -20.80 -6.63
CA LEU A 22 -22.09 -19.98 -6.36
C LEU A 22 -22.97 -19.76 -7.59
N VAL A 23 -22.37 -19.57 -8.76
CA VAL A 23 -23.09 -19.49 -10.04
C VAL A 23 -23.78 -20.82 -10.35
N ALA A 24 -23.10 -21.93 -10.15
CA ALA A 24 -23.67 -23.25 -10.36
C ALA A 24 -24.81 -23.56 -9.39
N ASP A 25 -24.71 -23.16 -8.12
CA ASP A 25 -25.79 -23.24 -7.13
C ASP A 25 -27.03 -22.48 -7.59
N TYR A 26 -26.82 -21.26 -8.07
CA TYR A 26 -27.91 -20.46 -8.61
C TYR A 26 -28.58 -21.11 -9.81
N LEU A 27 -27.80 -21.62 -10.76
CA LEU A 27 -28.33 -22.33 -11.94
C LEU A 27 -29.07 -23.60 -11.55
N ALA A 28 -28.57 -24.38 -10.61
CA ALA A 28 -29.23 -25.58 -10.09
C ALA A 28 -30.58 -25.28 -9.44
N GLN A 29 -30.71 -24.12 -8.78
CA GLN A 29 -31.99 -23.69 -8.20
C GLN A 29 -33.00 -23.21 -9.26
N LYS A 30 -32.53 -22.68 -10.37
CA LYS A 30 -33.39 -22.07 -11.42
C LYS A 30 -33.70 -23.00 -12.56
N LEU A 31 -32.82 -23.94 -12.85
CA LEU A 31 -32.92 -24.85 -13.98
C LEU A 31 -33.11 -26.29 -13.49
N PRO A 32 -34.30 -26.90 -13.69
CA PRO A 32 -34.61 -28.22 -13.09
C PRO A 32 -33.72 -29.36 -13.62
N ASN A 33 -33.05 -29.17 -14.73
CA ASN A 33 -32.17 -30.17 -15.34
C ASN A 33 -30.69 -29.83 -15.21
N PHE A 34 -30.34 -28.78 -14.47
CA PHE A 34 -28.94 -28.42 -14.21
C PHE A 34 -28.50 -29.13 -12.94
N CYS A 35 -27.58 -30.08 -13.12
CA CYS A 35 -26.96 -30.81 -12.00
C CYS A 35 -25.46 -30.59 -12.05
N TYR A 36 -24.84 -30.33 -10.90
CA TYR A 36 -23.39 -30.21 -10.83
C TYR A 36 -22.82 -30.92 -9.63
N GLU A 37 -21.57 -31.32 -9.77
CA GLU A 37 -20.75 -31.89 -8.71
C GLU A 37 -19.59 -30.96 -8.41
N ARG A 38 -19.30 -30.78 -7.12
CA ARG A 38 -18.19 -29.97 -6.64
C ARG A 38 -17.05 -30.85 -6.14
N ILE A 39 -15.86 -30.65 -6.67
CA ILE A 39 -14.63 -31.32 -6.24
C ILE A 39 -13.69 -30.24 -5.68
N GLU A 40 -13.53 -30.24 -4.37
CA GLU A 40 -12.64 -29.33 -3.66
C GLU A 40 -11.35 -30.05 -3.30
N LYS A 41 -10.21 -29.44 -3.60
CA LYS A 41 -8.88 -30.00 -3.29
C LYS A 41 -8.09 -29.01 -2.43
N PRO A 42 -7.38 -29.51 -1.40
CA PRO A 42 -6.41 -28.68 -0.68
C PRO A 42 -5.34 -28.13 -1.62
N VAL A 43 -4.78 -26.97 -1.26
CA VAL A 43 -3.72 -26.29 -2.03
C VAL A 43 -2.57 -27.25 -2.38
N THR A 44 -2.16 -28.07 -1.40
CA THR A 44 -1.05 -29.02 -1.55
C THR A 44 -1.35 -30.18 -2.51
N GLU A 45 -2.62 -30.54 -2.67
CA GLU A 45 -3.05 -31.66 -3.52
C GLU A 45 -3.51 -31.19 -4.91
N TRP A 46 -3.84 -29.93 -5.07
CA TRP A 46 -4.44 -29.40 -6.29
C TRP A 46 -3.61 -29.66 -7.54
N MET A 47 -2.36 -29.20 -7.55
CA MET A 47 -1.51 -29.33 -8.74
C MET A 47 -1.20 -30.79 -9.12
N PRO A 48 -0.84 -31.69 -8.17
CA PRO A 48 -0.66 -33.10 -8.48
C PRO A 48 -1.93 -33.79 -9.00
N TRP A 49 -3.09 -33.41 -8.46
CA TRP A 49 -4.37 -33.93 -8.89
C TRP A 49 -4.74 -33.42 -10.29
N LEU A 50 -4.56 -32.13 -10.55
CA LEU A 50 -4.82 -31.50 -11.85
C LEU A 50 -3.93 -32.11 -12.96
N GLN A 51 -2.66 -32.36 -12.68
CA GLN A 51 -1.75 -33.01 -13.61
C GLN A 51 -2.22 -34.42 -14.00
N LYS A 52 -2.68 -35.22 -13.03
CA LYS A 52 -3.27 -36.53 -13.29
C LYS A 52 -4.53 -36.44 -14.13
N LEU A 53 -5.40 -35.48 -13.84
CA LEU A 53 -6.63 -35.23 -14.60
C LEU A 53 -6.31 -34.84 -16.05
N ASN A 54 -5.36 -33.95 -16.24
CA ASN A 54 -4.89 -33.48 -17.55
C ASN A 54 -4.31 -34.66 -18.38
N GLN A 55 -3.48 -35.52 -17.78
CA GLN A 55 -2.92 -36.68 -18.44
C GLN A 55 -4.00 -37.68 -18.85
N LYS A 56 -4.97 -37.95 -17.96
CA LYS A 56 -6.08 -38.87 -18.23
C LYS A 56 -6.94 -38.41 -19.41
N ASN A 57 -7.24 -37.11 -19.48
CA ASN A 57 -8.20 -36.58 -20.46
C ASN A 57 -7.53 -35.86 -21.65
N LYS A 58 -6.19 -35.76 -21.64
CA LYS A 58 -5.40 -35.03 -22.64
C LYS A 58 -5.76 -33.52 -22.67
N TRP A 59 -5.97 -32.94 -21.48
CA TRP A 59 -6.20 -31.51 -21.33
C TRP A 59 -4.92 -30.79 -20.94
N HIS A 60 -4.94 -29.45 -21.09
CA HIS A 60 -3.79 -28.58 -20.78
C HIS A 60 -4.19 -27.45 -19.83
N HIS A 61 -5.03 -27.77 -18.85
CA HIS A 61 -5.50 -26.79 -17.87
C HIS A 61 -4.42 -26.51 -16.82
N THR A 62 -4.26 -25.22 -16.43
CA THR A 62 -3.14 -24.81 -15.55
C THR A 62 -3.59 -24.03 -14.30
N CYS A 63 -4.84 -23.62 -14.21
CA CYS A 63 -5.34 -22.77 -13.12
C CYS A 63 -6.50 -23.43 -12.35
N SER A 64 -6.95 -22.81 -11.28
CA SER A 64 -8.18 -23.16 -10.56
C SER A 64 -9.25 -22.08 -10.87
N PRO A 65 -10.53 -22.48 -11.03
CA PRO A 65 -11.05 -23.83 -11.17
C PRO A 65 -10.94 -24.42 -12.58
N ILE A 66 -11.15 -25.72 -12.70
CA ILE A 66 -11.43 -26.41 -13.95
C ILE A 66 -12.87 -26.87 -13.98
N VAL A 67 -13.54 -26.68 -15.11
CA VAL A 67 -14.93 -27.07 -15.33
C VAL A 67 -15.04 -27.98 -16.55
N TRP A 68 -15.80 -29.05 -16.41
CA TRP A 68 -16.15 -29.94 -17.52
C TRP A 68 -17.57 -30.48 -17.34
N LYS A 69 -18.11 -31.10 -18.36
CA LYS A 69 -19.40 -31.78 -18.31
C LYS A 69 -19.25 -33.27 -18.63
N GLU A 70 -20.04 -34.08 -17.96
CA GLU A 70 -20.12 -35.53 -18.16
C GLU A 70 -21.55 -35.91 -18.51
N LEU A 71 -21.67 -36.91 -19.42
CA LEU A 71 -22.93 -37.56 -19.68
C LEU A 71 -22.99 -38.80 -18.81
N LEU A 72 -24.08 -38.98 -18.06
CA LEU A 72 -24.31 -40.21 -17.27
C LEU A 72 -24.65 -41.39 -18.17
N MET A 73 -23.71 -41.73 -19.04
CA MET A 73 -23.77 -42.91 -19.90
C MET A 73 -22.44 -43.65 -19.86
N THR A 74 -22.51 -44.98 -19.79
CA THR A 74 -21.33 -45.84 -19.79
C THR A 74 -20.51 -45.60 -21.07
N GLY A 75 -19.24 -45.21 -20.93
CA GLY A 75 -18.33 -44.95 -22.04
C GLY A 75 -18.32 -43.54 -22.59
N SER A 76 -19.08 -42.63 -22.03
CA SER A 76 -19.00 -41.23 -22.41
C SER A 76 -17.68 -40.58 -21.98
N LYS A 77 -17.11 -39.73 -22.83
CA LYS A 77 -15.91 -38.97 -22.49
C LYS A 77 -16.32 -37.65 -21.89
N PRO A 78 -15.61 -37.15 -20.84
CA PRO A 78 -15.83 -35.85 -20.31
C PRO A 78 -15.50 -34.77 -21.35
N VAL A 79 -16.34 -33.73 -21.41
CA VAL A 79 -16.19 -32.60 -22.33
C VAL A 79 -15.68 -31.40 -21.55
N TYR A 80 -14.49 -30.99 -21.86
CA TYR A 80 -13.84 -29.82 -21.25
C TYR A 80 -14.60 -28.54 -21.57
N ILE A 81 -14.82 -27.69 -20.56
CA ILE A 81 -15.39 -26.37 -20.70
C ILE A 81 -14.30 -25.33 -20.52
N GLY A 82 -13.53 -25.41 -19.41
CA GLY A 82 -12.44 -24.49 -19.19
C GLY A 82 -12.33 -23.99 -17.76
N ASN A 83 -11.90 -22.74 -17.61
CA ASN A 83 -11.79 -22.02 -16.33
C ASN A 83 -13.12 -21.33 -15.94
N ALA A 84 -13.10 -20.51 -14.89
CA ALA A 84 -14.26 -19.75 -14.42
C ALA A 84 -14.88 -18.87 -15.51
N SER A 85 -14.06 -18.12 -16.26
CA SER A 85 -14.54 -17.21 -17.32
C SER A 85 -15.17 -17.96 -18.47
N GLU A 86 -14.55 -19.07 -18.91
CA GLU A 86 -15.07 -19.91 -19.98
C GLU A 86 -16.38 -20.61 -19.58
N PHE A 87 -16.51 -20.97 -18.31
CA PHE A 87 -17.78 -21.50 -17.78
C PHE A 87 -18.90 -20.48 -17.81
N LEU A 88 -18.61 -19.24 -17.43
CA LEU A 88 -19.59 -18.15 -17.48
C LEU A 88 -20.02 -17.83 -18.90
N GLU A 89 -19.08 -17.77 -19.82
CA GLU A 89 -19.36 -17.61 -21.24
C GLU A 89 -20.22 -18.75 -21.79
N TYR A 90 -19.89 -19.98 -21.37
CA TYR A 90 -20.72 -21.15 -21.66
C TYR A 90 -22.15 -21.00 -21.12
N CYS A 91 -22.31 -20.56 -19.87
CA CYS A 91 -23.62 -20.33 -19.25
C CYS A 91 -24.40 -19.25 -19.98
N TYR A 92 -23.77 -18.16 -20.36
CA TYR A 92 -24.37 -17.10 -21.15
C TYR A 92 -24.83 -17.61 -22.52
N SER A 93 -23.95 -18.30 -23.22
CA SER A 93 -24.23 -18.76 -24.58
C SER A 93 -25.32 -19.84 -24.61
N TYR A 94 -25.29 -20.78 -23.68
CA TYR A 94 -26.18 -21.94 -23.69
C TYR A 94 -27.48 -21.70 -22.93
N TYR A 95 -27.43 -21.07 -21.75
CA TYR A 95 -28.61 -20.86 -20.91
C TYR A 95 -29.18 -19.45 -21.05
N LYS A 96 -28.55 -18.57 -21.82
CA LYS A 96 -28.85 -17.14 -21.87
C LYS A 96 -28.81 -16.51 -20.47
N PHE A 97 -27.96 -17.06 -19.63
CA PHE A 97 -27.77 -16.62 -18.26
C PHE A 97 -26.91 -15.34 -18.27
N ASP A 98 -27.54 -14.22 -17.95
CA ASP A 98 -26.84 -12.97 -17.69
C ASP A 98 -26.54 -12.88 -16.20
N VAL A 99 -25.32 -12.48 -15.87
CA VAL A 99 -24.78 -12.45 -14.50
C VAL A 99 -25.45 -11.37 -13.64
N TYR A 100 -26.54 -10.79 -14.08
CA TYR A 100 -27.29 -9.82 -13.30
C TYR A 100 -28.09 -10.51 -12.20
N PHE A 101 -27.61 -10.40 -10.96
CA PHE A 101 -28.37 -10.81 -9.78
C PHE A 101 -29.14 -9.63 -9.21
N SER A 102 -30.38 -9.88 -8.78
CA SER A 102 -31.09 -8.91 -7.95
C SER A 102 -30.35 -8.68 -6.62
N PRO A 103 -30.47 -7.49 -6.00
CA PRO A 103 -29.78 -7.20 -4.75
C PRO A 103 -30.01 -8.26 -3.65
N LEU A 104 -31.24 -8.73 -3.48
CA LEU A 104 -31.59 -9.78 -2.51
C LEU A 104 -30.90 -11.12 -2.81
N ARG A 105 -30.72 -11.41 -4.08
CA ARG A 105 -30.06 -12.65 -4.50
C ARG A 105 -28.56 -12.57 -4.35
N PHE A 106 -28.01 -11.40 -4.57
CA PHE A 106 -26.59 -11.13 -4.34
C PHE A 106 -26.24 -11.25 -2.85
N GLU A 107 -27.10 -10.74 -1.97
CA GLU A 107 -26.92 -10.86 -0.51
C GLU A 107 -26.86 -12.33 -0.08
N TYR A 108 -27.78 -13.16 -0.58
CA TYR A 108 -27.76 -14.61 -0.35
C TYR A 108 -26.47 -15.29 -0.82
N LEU A 109 -26.01 -14.95 -2.03
CA LEU A 109 -24.76 -15.50 -2.58
C LEU A 109 -23.54 -15.00 -1.81
N SER A 110 -23.56 -13.75 -1.38
CA SER A 110 -22.51 -13.16 -0.55
C SER A 110 -22.38 -13.86 0.81
N ASP A 111 -23.49 -14.21 1.43
CA ASP A 111 -23.52 -14.95 2.70
C ASP A 111 -22.93 -16.37 2.54
N ASN A 112 -23.31 -17.05 1.47
CA ASN A 112 -22.75 -18.37 1.15
C ASN A 112 -21.24 -18.29 0.85
N PHE A 113 -20.81 -17.26 0.12
CA PHE A 113 -19.40 -17.00 -0.12
C PHE A 113 -18.64 -16.74 1.18
N GLY A 114 -19.23 -15.99 2.11
CA GLY A 114 -18.65 -15.77 3.43
C GLY A 114 -18.48 -17.06 4.25
N GLN A 115 -19.40 -17.99 4.15
CA GLN A 115 -19.28 -19.32 4.79
C GLN A 115 -18.15 -20.16 4.14
N PHE A 116 -18.06 -20.13 2.82
CA PHE A 116 -17.00 -20.77 2.09
C PHE A 116 -15.62 -20.23 2.49
N GLN A 117 -15.47 -18.92 2.55
CA GLN A 117 -14.23 -18.26 2.99
C GLN A 117 -13.84 -18.64 4.43
N LYS A 118 -14.80 -18.80 5.33
CA LYS A 118 -14.55 -19.27 6.70
C LYS A 118 -14.01 -20.69 6.71
N LYS A 119 -14.57 -21.58 5.87
CA LYS A 119 -14.13 -22.97 5.75
C LYS A 119 -12.71 -23.04 5.20
N VAL A 120 -12.41 -22.29 4.14
CA VAL A 120 -11.08 -22.16 3.54
C VAL A 120 -10.03 -21.71 4.57
N LYS A 121 -10.36 -20.70 5.39
CA LYS A 121 -9.46 -20.24 6.45
C LYS A 121 -9.22 -21.30 7.52
N GLN A 122 -10.24 -22.06 7.88
CA GLN A 122 -10.09 -23.17 8.84
C GLN A 122 -9.21 -24.29 8.28
N GLU A 123 -9.36 -24.61 7.01
CA GLU A 123 -8.53 -25.63 6.33
C GLU A 123 -7.08 -25.15 6.18
N ALA A 124 -6.85 -23.87 5.86
CA ALA A 124 -5.51 -23.30 5.81
C ALA A 124 -4.79 -23.39 7.17
N ILE A 125 -5.50 -23.05 8.26
CA ILE A 125 -4.97 -23.18 9.61
C ILE A 125 -4.68 -24.64 9.97
N ALA A 126 -5.53 -25.57 9.52
CA ALA A 126 -5.33 -27.01 9.75
C ALA A 126 -4.13 -27.54 8.97
N LEU A 127 -3.90 -27.09 7.73
CA LEU A 127 -2.74 -27.44 6.91
C LEU A 127 -1.44 -26.87 7.48
N GLU A 128 -1.43 -25.61 7.92
CA GLU A 128 -0.27 -25.03 8.61
C GLU A 128 0.10 -25.80 9.89
N ARG A 129 -0.89 -26.38 10.58
CA ARG A 129 -0.66 -27.25 11.75
C ARG A 129 -0.10 -28.61 11.40
N LEU A 130 -0.37 -29.13 10.20
CA LEU A 130 0.13 -30.42 9.73
C LEU A 130 1.56 -30.32 9.18
N ASP A 131 1.89 -29.22 8.49
CA ASP A 131 3.23 -28.98 7.94
C ASP A 131 4.24 -28.53 9.00
N ASN A 132 3.77 -27.98 10.12
CA ASN A 132 4.55 -27.73 11.32
C ASN A 132 3.93 -28.53 12.47
N PRO A 133 4.45 -29.69 12.88
CA PRO A 133 4.15 -30.28 14.16
C PRO A 133 4.75 -29.38 15.23
N VAL A 134 4.03 -28.31 15.54
CA VAL A 134 4.42 -27.35 16.56
C VAL A 134 4.37 -28.05 17.89
N THR A 135 5.51 -28.33 18.45
CA THR A 135 5.72 -28.10 19.86
C THR A 135 5.00 -26.79 20.21
N LEU A 136 4.05 -26.90 21.14
CA LEU A 136 3.35 -25.76 21.76
C LEU A 136 4.35 -24.96 22.64
N GLU A 137 5.40 -24.48 22.02
CA GLU A 137 6.09 -23.31 22.48
C GLU A 137 5.37 -22.14 21.80
N ASN A 138 4.64 -21.36 22.60
CA ASN A 138 4.30 -20.01 22.20
C ASN A 138 5.54 -19.46 21.51
N PRO A 139 5.51 -19.10 20.20
CA PRO A 139 6.61 -18.34 19.67
C PRO A 139 6.62 -17.12 20.58
N SER A 140 7.69 -16.95 21.36
CA SER A 140 7.98 -15.66 21.94
C SER A 140 8.15 -14.77 20.73
N ALA A 141 7.05 -14.16 20.30
CA ALA A 141 7.06 -13.18 19.25
C ALA A 141 8.15 -12.21 19.68
N ASN A 142 9.25 -12.14 18.93
CA ASN A 142 10.35 -11.26 19.24
C ASN A 142 9.76 -9.86 19.33
N LYS A 143 9.48 -9.45 20.58
CA LYS A 143 8.85 -8.16 20.82
C LYS A 143 9.84 -7.09 20.40
N VAL A 144 9.35 -6.14 19.62
CA VAL A 144 10.15 -5.06 19.05
C VAL A 144 10.27 -3.90 20.03
N THR A 145 11.47 -3.38 20.19
CA THR A 145 11.74 -2.14 20.95
C THR A 145 11.79 -0.96 20.00
N ILE A 146 11.03 0.08 20.27
CA ILE A 146 10.86 1.24 19.41
C ILE A 146 11.40 2.49 20.10
N CYS A 147 12.16 3.31 19.39
CA CYS A 147 12.57 4.64 19.82
C CYS A 147 11.88 5.70 18.95
N ILE A 148 11.31 6.72 19.57
CA ILE A 148 10.71 7.88 18.89
C ILE A 148 11.55 9.10 19.25
N SER A 149 12.21 9.70 18.26
CA SER A 149 12.95 10.96 18.38
C SER A 149 12.06 12.11 17.93
N GLY A 150 12.14 13.27 18.59
CA GLY A 150 11.23 14.39 18.37
C GLY A 150 9.83 14.14 18.95
N ALA A 151 9.74 13.47 20.09
CA ALA A 151 8.46 13.02 20.67
C ALA A 151 7.59 14.17 21.22
N GLY A 152 8.10 15.39 21.30
CA GLY A 152 7.30 16.59 21.54
C GLY A 152 6.41 17.01 20.36
N ASN A 153 6.62 16.39 19.18
CA ASN A 153 5.74 16.60 18.04
C ASN A 153 4.36 15.98 18.31
N PRO A 154 3.25 16.72 18.08
CA PRO A 154 1.89 16.21 18.31
C PRO A 154 1.59 14.88 17.58
N LEU A 155 2.30 14.58 16.48
CA LEU A 155 2.18 13.32 15.76
C LEU A 155 2.59 12.12 16.63
N ALA A 156 3.52 12.32 17.59
CA ALA A 156 3.99 11.26 18.46
C ALA A 156 2.86 10.60 19.26
N LEU A 157 1.92 11.38 19.78
CA LEU A 157 0.80 10.86 20.55
C LEU A 157 -0.08 9.91 19.72
N PHE A 158 -0.35 10.25 18.46
CA PHE A 158 -1.12 9.37 17.56
C PHE A 158 -0.36 8.08 17.23
N ILE A 159 0.96 8.18 17.06
CA ILE A 159 1.81 7.02 16.81
C ILE A 159 1.87 6.12 18.04
N ILE A 160 2.11 6.69 19.22
CA ILE A 160 2.18 5.93 20.47
C ILE A 160 0.83 5.24 20.73
N SER A 161 -0.29 5.95 20.57
CA SER A 161 -1.62 5.36 20.72
C SER A 161 -1.80 4.12 19.83
N GLY A 162 -1.45 4.21 18.54
CA GLY A 162 -1.54 3.07 17.63
C GLY A 162 -0.56 1.93 17.96
N LEU A 163 0.63 2.25 18.51
CA LEU A 163 1.57 1.24 18.98
C LEU A 163 1.09 0.55 20.27
N LEU A 164 0.35 1.23 21.13
CA LEU A 164 -0.28 0.64 22.31
C LEU A 164 -1.35 -0.39 21.93
N ASP A 165 -2.04 -0.21 20.80
CA ASP A 165 -2.95 -1.22 20.26
C ASP A 165 -2.21 -2.49 19.81
N LEU A 166 -0.93 -2.35 19.46
CA LEU A 166 -0.03 -3.45 19.05
C LEU A 166 0.84 -3.98 20.20
N LYS A 167 0.47 -3.71 21.43
CA LYS A 167 1.26 -4.02 22.66
C LYS A 167 1.72 -5.47 22.80
N GLN A 168 1.05 -6.42 22.18
CA GLN A 168 1.48 -7.82 22.20
C GLN A 168 2.83 -8.02 21.47
N ASN A 169 3.11 -7.18 20.49
CA ASN A 169 4.28 -7.25 19.61
C ASN A 169 5.36 -6.23 19.98
N VAL A 170 5.06 -5.29 20.88
CA VAL A 170 5.99 -4.23 21.33
C VAL A 170 6.47 -4.52 22.74
N SER A 171 7.80 -4.51 22.94
CA SER A 171 8.41 -4.71 24.26
C SER A 171 8.54 -3.41 25.03
N LYS A 172 8.95 -2.33 24.34
CA LYS A 172 9.18 -1.03 24.92
C LYS A 172 9.15 0.08 23.88
N ILE A 173 8.69 1.25 24.29
CA ILE A 173 8.71 2.48 23.50
C ILE A 173 9.54 3.51 24.25
N TYR A 174 10.68 3.87 23.70
CA TYR A 174 11.48 4.99 24.21
C TYR A 174 11.04 6.28 23.52
N ILE A 175 10.85 7.33 24.30
CA ILE A 175 10.57 8.68 23.79
C ILE A 175 11.74 9.60 24.13
N TYR A 176 12.17 10.36 23.14
CA TYR A 176 13.26 11.32 23.24
C TYR A 176 12.94 12.60 22.49
N ASP A 177 13.33 13.73 23.04
CA ASP A 177 13.29 15.02 22.37
C ASP A 177 14.39 15.92 22.93
N GLU A 178 15.16 16.57 22.04
CA GLU A 178 16.28 17.44 22.44
C GLU A 178 15.81 18.85 22.79
N GLU A 179 14.70 19.30 22.20
CA GLU A 179 14.19 20.68 22.33
C GLU A 179 13.10 20.82 23.39
N CYS A 180 12.44 19.74 23.75
CA CYS A 180 11.33 19.75 24.69
C CYS A 180 11.78 19.73 26.14
N SER A 181 10.99 20.35 27.02
CA SER A 181 11.25 20.29 28.45
C SER A 181 11.07 18.88 29.02
N GLN A 182 11.89 18.53 29.98
CA GLN A 182 11.80 17.25 30.66
C GLN A 182 10.41 17.01 31.28
N THR A 183 9.80 18.06 31.83
CA THR A 183 8.46 17.98 32.43
C THR A 183 7.38 17.59 31.43
N LEU A 184 7.46 18.09 30.18
CA LEU A 184 6.55 17.69 29.12
C LEU A 184 6.76 16.22 28.71
N MET A 185 7.99 15.79 28.62
CA MET A 185 8.33 14.41 28.26
C MET A 185 7.89 13.40 29.33
N GLU A 186 8.08 13.75 30.60
CA GLU A 186 7.59 12.95 31.74
C GLU A 186 6.05 12.90 31.78
N PHE A 187 5.40 14.01 31.44
CA PHE A 187 3.94 14.05 31.31
C PHE A 187 3.46 13.11 30.20
N ILE A 188 4.07 13.15 29.02
CA ILE A 188 3.74 12.23 27.90
C ILE A 188 3.98 10.77 28.32
N GLU A 189 5.09 10.47 28.98
CA GLU A 189 5.36 9.12 29.51
C GLU A 189 4.25 8.66 30.44
N HIS A 190 3.85 9.52 31.38
CA HIS A 190 2.81 9.19 32.36
C HIS A 190 1.47 8.94 31.69
N GLU A 191 1.00 9.85 30.83
CA GLU A 191 -0.29 9.73 30.15
C GLU A 191 -0.35 8.50 29.26
N CYS A 192 0.70 8.23 28.48
CA CYS A 192 0.75 7.07 27.61
C CYS A 192 0.73 5.76 28.38
N ASN A 193 1.42 5.68 29.53
CA ASN A 193 1.43 4.48 30.37
C ASN A 193 0.08 4.29 31.09
N TYR A 194 -0.61 5.38 31.44
CA TYR A 194 -1.94 5.33 32.05
C TYR A 194 -2.97 4.70 31.09
N VAL A 195 -2.93 5.10 29.82
CA VAL A 195 -3.82 4.54 28.79
C VAL A 195 -3.38 3.12 28.37
N GLY A 196 -2.08 2.86 28.39
CA GLY A 196 -1.48 1.62 27.85
C GLY A 196 -1.64 0.37 28.71
N ASN A 197 -2.13 0.52 29.93
CA ASN A 197 -2.40 -0.54 30.89
C ASN A 197 -1.36 -0.78 31.98
N GLU A 198 -1.85 -0.65 33.16
CA GLU A 198 -1.19 -0.67 34.46
C GLU A 198 -0.55 -2.02 34.84
N TYR A 199 -1.06 -3.13 34.28
CA TYR A 199 -0.65 -4.48 34.69
C TYR A 199 0.64 -5.00 34.06
N LEU A 200 1.15 -4.34 33.01
CA LEU A 200 2.31 -4.82 32.24
C LEU A 200 3.61 -4.04 32.48
N GLY A 201 3.61 -3.12 33.44
CA GLY A 201 4.74 -2.23 33.67
C GLY A 201 4.80 -1.10 32.62
N LYS A 202 5.68 -0.15 32.83
CA LYS A 202 5.83 1.03 31.98
C LYS A 202 6.32 0.64 30.58
N LEU A 203 5.40 0.59 29.61
CA LEU A 203 5.71 0.31 28.21
C LEU A 203 6.43 1.49 27.56
N VAL A 204 6.01 2.72 27.86
CA VAL A 204 6.62 3.95 27.38
C VAL A 204 7.61 4.47 28.41
N LYS A 205 8.80 4.87 27.98
CA LYS A 205 9.84 5.41 28.84
C LYS A 205 10.53 6.60 28.19
N TYR A 206 10.56 7.71 28.90
CA TYR A 206 11.40 8.85 28.54
C TYR A 206 12.89 8.57 28.80
N VAL A 207 13.73 9.06 27.92
CA VAL A 207 15.20 9.02 28.04
C VAL A 207 15.77 10.39 27.72
N ASP A 208 16.73 10.80 28.54
CA ASP A 208 17.47 12.07 28.39
C ASP A 208 18.52 12.05 27.28
N LYS A 209 18.95 10.84 26.89
CA LYS A 209 19.94 10.62 25.82
C LYS A 209 19.49 9.55 24.88
N ILE A 210 19.34 9.91 23.60
CA ILE A 210 18.90 8.99 22.56
C ILE A 210 19.80 7.74 22.46
N GLY A 211 21.10 7.87 22.74
CA GLY A 211 22.03 6.75 22.69
C GLY A 211 21.65 5.60 23.62
N VAL A 212 21.03 5.89 24.77
CA VAL A 212 20.54 4.85 25.70
C VAL A 212 19.44 4.02 25.05
N ALA A 213 18.54 4.66 24.33
CA ALA A 213 17.46 3.97 23.62
C ALA A 213 17.99 3.17 22.41
N LEU A 214 18.89 3.75 21.63
CA LEU A 214 19.39 3.14 20.39
C LEU A 214 20.19 1.85 20.61
N THR A 215 20.75 1.63 21.79
CA THR A 215 21.49 0.38 22.11
C THR A 215 20.58 -0.86 22.12
N SER A 216 19.30 -0.68 22.38
CA SER A 216 18.32 -1.77 22.50
C SER A 216 17.14 -1.66 21.54
N SER A 217 17.09 -0.61 20.72
CA SER A 217 15.97 -0.40 19.80
C SER A 217 16.16 -1.17 18.49
N ASP A 218 15.07 -1.74 18.00
CA ASP A 218 14.97 -2.38 16.69
C ASP A 218 14.47 -1.38 15.62
N LEU A 219 13.67 -0.40 16.04
CA LEU A 219 13.10 0.63 15.18
C LEU A 219 13.34 2.03 15.76
N LEU A 220 13.81 2.96 14.95
CA LEU A 220 13.87 4.38 15.22
C LEU A 220 12.89 5.14 14.34
N ILE A 221 11.97 5.87 14.95
CA ILE A 221 11.05 6.79 14.29
C ILE A 221 11.57 8.20 14.52
N ILE A 222 11.86 8.94 13.44
CA ILE A 222 12.41 10.30 13.52
C ILE A 222 11.30 11.29 13.18
N LEU A 223 10.83 12.04 14.17
CA LEU A 223 9.85 13.12 14.01
C LEU A 223 10.53 14.50 13.98
N ASP A 224 11.82 14.53 14.20
CA ASP A 224 12.63 15.75 14.19
C ASP A 224 12.73 16.31 12.77
N TYR A 225 12.41 17.59 12.62
CA TYR A 225 12.59 18.32 11.36
C TYR A 225 12.52 19.83 11.60
N ILE A 226 13.16 20.60 10.75
CA ILE A 226 13.02 22.05 10.73
C ILE A 226 11.90 22.42 9.75
N PRO A 227 10.80 23.04 10.21
CA PRO A 227 9.71 23.46 9.33
C PRO A 227 10.18 24.57 8.38
N PHE A 228 9.59 24.62 7.19
CA PHE A 228 9.85 25.69 6.25
C PHE A 228 9.25 27.00 6.76
N GLN A 229 10.06 28.04 6.84
CA GLN A 229 9.64 29.39 7.19
C GLN A 229 9.68 30.27 5.95
N SER A 230 8.74 31.21 5.82
CA SER A 230 8.67 32.14 4.69
C SER A 230 9.93 33.02 4.55
N THR A 231 10.65 33.20 5.63
CA THR A 231 11.91 33.95 5.69
C THR A 231 13.14 33.15 5.24
N TYR A 232 12.98 31.83 5.09
CA TYR A 232 14.08 30.97 4.68
C TYR A 232 14.18 30.87 3.15
N SER A 233 15.42 30.88 2.64
CA SER A 233 15.69 30.33 1.32
C SER A 233 15.63 28.80 1.39
N ILE A 234 15.38 28.14 0.27
CA ILE A 234 15.45 26.67 0.19
C ILE A 234 16.80 26.16 0.71
N GLY A 235 17.90 26.75 0.23
CA GLY A 235 19.24 26.33 0.65
C GLY A 235 19.46 26.45 2.15
N LYS A 236 18.96 27.51 2.79
CA LYS A 236 19.04 27.68 4.24
C LYS A 236 18.20 26.60 4.96
N TRP A 237 16.97 26.39 4.52
CA TRP A 237 16.08 25.37 5.10
C TRP A 237 16.67 23.96 5.00
N LEU A 238 17.17 23.59 3.84
CA LEU A 238 17.82 22.30 3.63
C LEU A 238 19.11 22.16 4.44
N TYR A 239 19.89 23.22 4.53
CA TYR A 239 21.12 23.23 5.33
C TYR A 239 20.88 23.00 6.82
N GLU A 240 19.84 23.64 7.39
CA GLU A 240 19.50 23.44 8.80
C GLU A 240 18.97 22.01 9.03
N ASN A 241 18.10 21.50 8.14
CA ASN A 241 17.67 20.10 8.20
C ASN A 241 18.84 19.12 8.05
N LYS A 242 19.80 19.40 7.16
CA LYS A 242 21.00 18.59 6.99
C LYS A 242 21.80 18.48 8.27
N LYS A 243 22.05 19.60 8.98
CA LYS A 243 22.76 19.58 10.25
C LYS A 243 22.07 18.73 11.30
N LEU A 244 20.74 18.83 11.39
CA LEU A 244 19.94 18.04 12.29
C LEU A 244 20.10 16.54 12.00
N MET A 245 19.99 16.16 10.71
CA MET A 245 20.13 14.76 10.29
C MET A 245 21.58 14.24 10.43
N GLU A 246 22.58 15.07 10.21
CA GLU A 246 23.99 14.75 10.47
C GLU A 246 24.22 14.41 11.96
N ASN A 247 23.64 15.20 12.87
CA ASN A 247 23.73 14.94 14.31
C ASN A 247 23.06 13.61 14.70
N ILE A 248 21.88 13.32 14.15
CA ILE A 248 21.18 12.04 14.36
C ILE A 248 22.00 10.87 13.80
N ALA A 249 22.56 10.99 12.60
CA ALA A 249 23.37 9.96 11.97
C ALA A 249 24.64 9.64 12.81
N ILE A 250 25.28 10.66 13.39
CA ILE A 250 26.42 10.47 14.31
C ILE A 250 25.99 9.65 15.54
N LYS A 251 24.84 9.99 16.15
CA LYS A 251 24.28 9.26 17.30
C LYS A 251 23.96 7.79 16.91
N ILE A 252 23.39 7.55 15.72
CA ILE A 252 23.14 6.19 15.20
C ILE A 252 24.46 5.41 15.05
N ASN A 253 25.46 5.98 14.41
CA ASN A 253 26.73 5.31 14.18
C ASN A 253 27.47 4.99 15.49
N ALA A 254 27.31 5.83 16.52
CA ALA A 254 27.95 5.62 17.83
C ALA A 254 27.30 4.47 18.61
N THR A 255 25.96 4.39 18.65
CA THR A 255 25.25 3.58 19.65
C THR A 255 24.30 2.53 19.10
N ALA A 256 23.78 2.69 17.88
CA ALA A 256 22.74 1.81 17.35
C ALA A 256 23.21 0.36 17.12
N THR A 257 22.26 -0.56 17.11
CA THR A 257 22.50 -1.95 16.68
C THR A 257 22.59 -2.03 15.14
N PRO A 258 23.35 -2.97 14.57
CA PRO A 258 23.43 -3.13 13.11
C PRO A 258 22.11 -3.46 12.43
N LYS A 259 21.14 -3.99 13.19
CA LYS A 259 19.81 -4.38 12.69
C LYS A 259 18.78 -3.27 12.79
N LEU A 260 19.14 -2.08 13.27
CA LEU A 260 18.21 -0.97 13.45
C LEU A 260 17.54 -0.59 12.13
N TYR A 261 16.22 -0.48 12.15
CA TYR A 261 15.39 0.13 11.12
C TYR A 261 15.13 1.60 11.44
N VAL A 262 15.11 2.45 10.44
CA VAL A 262 14.88 3.89 10.59
C VAL A 262 13.74 4.33 9.68
N VAL A 263 12.73 4.96 10.26
CA VAL A 263 11.56 5.43 9.54
C VAL A 263 11.35 6.92 9.79
N LEU A 264 11.18 7.66 8.72
CA LEU A 264 10.77 9.07 8.77
C LEU A 264 9.32 9.17 8.23
N PRO A 265 8.40 9.83 8.93
CA PRO A 265 7.14 10.25 8.34
C PRO A 265 7.38 11.39 7.35
N ASN A 266 6.35 11.72 6.58
CA ASN A 266 6.38 12.85 5.65
C ASN A 266 6.30 14.19 6.43
N LEU A 267 7.41 14.57 7.04
CA LEU A 267 7.61 15.83 7.77
C LEU A 267 8.82 16.58 7.19
N GLY A 268 8.65 17.88 6.92
CA GLY A 268 9.69 18.68 6.31
C GLY A 268 10.19 18.13 4.96
N PRO A 269 11.49 18.22 4.64
CA PRO A 269 12.06 17.67 3.42
C PRO A 269 12.38 16.17 3.60
N ALA A 270 11.36 15.34 3.78
CA ALA A 270 11.48 13.97 4.29
C ALA A 270 12.45 13.08 3.49
N CYS A 271 12.32 13.02 2.15
CA CYS A 271 13.23 12.24 1.33
C CYS A 271 14.66 12.78 1.31
N TYR A 272 14.83 14.10 1.43
CA TYR A 272 16.14 14.73 1.60
C TYR A 272 16.77 14.31 2.92
N ASN A 273 16.03 14.41 4.01
CA ASN A 273 16.48 14.02 5.35
C ASN A 273 16.90 12.54 5.39
N ALA A 274 16.08 11.66 4.85
CA ALA A 274 16.39 10.24 4.76
C ALA A 274 17.63 9.97 3.90
N THR A 275 17.80 10.69 2.78
CA THR A 275 18.98 10.58 1.92
C THR A 275 20.25 11.00 2.66
N VAL A 276 20.19 12.08 3.44
CA VAL A 276 21.33 12.54 4.26
C VAL A 276 21.72 11.47 5.29
N ILE A 277 20.73 10.91 6.01
CA ILE A 277 20.99 9.83 6.97
C ILE A 277 21.58 8.62 6.26
N ALA A 278 20.94 8.12 5.19
CA ALA A 278 21.38 6.93 4.46
C ALA A 278 22.81 7.04 3.91
N ASN A 279 23.24 8.25 3.54
CA ASN A 279 24.59 8.50 3.07
C ASN A 279 25.65 8.58 4.19
N LEU A 280 25.24 8.85 5.43
CA LEU A 280 26.15 9.04 6.57
C LEU A 280 26.20 7.85 7.51
N VAL A 281 25.19 6.99 7.51
CA VAL A 281 25.19 5.81 8.37
C VAL A 281 26.13 4.75 7.83
N THR A 282 26.97 4.24 8.72
CA THR A 282 27.95 3.18 8.42
C THR A 282 27.68 1.90 9.19
N LYS A 283 26.97 2.01 10.32
CA LYS A 283 26.70 0.88 11.21
C LYS A 283 25.47 0.08 10.82
N ILE A 284 24.53 0.70 10.16
CA ILE A 284 23.28 0.09 9.70
C ILE A 284 23.24 0.04 8.17
N ASN A 285 22.42 -0.87 7.63
CA ASN A 285 22.20 -0.92 6.19
C ASN A 285 21.41 0.34 5.75
N LYS A 286 21.92 1.05 4.73
CA LYS A 286 21.25 2.22 4.16
C LYS A 286 19.82 1.92 3.65
N ASN A 287 19.55 0.68 3.22
CA ASN A 287 18.22 0.25 2.79
C ASN A 287 17.21 0.14 3.95
N ASN A 288 17.70 0.15 5.20
CA ASN A 288 16.86 0.20 6.39
C ASN A 288 16.35 1.62 6.70
N VAL A 289 16.77 2.63 5.93
CA VAL A 289 16.31 4.02 6.11
C VAL A 289 15.21 4.29 5.08
N VAL A 290 13.99 4.46 5.54
CA VAL A 290 12.81 4.63 4.68
C VAL A 290 11.96 5.83 5.09
N VAL A 291 11.14 6.31 4.17
CA VAL A 291 10.18 7.41 4.41
C VAL A 291 8.77 6.91 4.16
N ALA A 292 7.89 7.04 5.16
CA ALA A 292 6.47 6.75 4.98
C ALA A 292 5.81 7.88 4.16
N THR A 293 5.44 7.61 2.91
CA THR A 293 4.91 8.61 1.97
C THR A 293 3.47 8.33 1.54
N SER A 294 2.91 7.20 1.93
CA SER A 294 1.54 6.80 1.57
C SER A 294 0.46 7.68 2.21
N ASP A 295 0.79 8.51 3.21
CA ASP A 295 -0.12 9.51 3.79
C ASP A 295 -0.71 10.45 2.73
N ILE A 296 0.08 10.85 1.73
CA ILE A 296 -0.35 11.69 0.61
C ILE A 296 -1.44 10.99 -0.21
N GLY A 297 -1.26 9.71 -0.50
CA GLY A 297 -2.26 8.90 -1.20
C GLY A 297 -3.51 8.67 -0.34
N LEU A 298 -3.35 8.43 0.97
CA LEU A 298 -4.46 8.28 1.91
C LEU A 298 -5.35 9.53 1.99
N GLU A 299 -4.78 10.71 1.84
CA GLU A 299 -5.56 11.95 1.74
C GLU A 299 -6.32 12.07 0.41
N MET A 300 -5.77 11.51 -0.66
CA MET A 300 -6.36 11.57 -2.01
C MET A 300 -7.49 10.56 -2.21
N ALA A 301 -7.37 9.37 -1.63
CA ALA A 301 -8.31 8.28 -1.86
C ALA A 301 -9.78 8.63 -1.53
N PRO A 302 -10.11 9.27 -0.38
CA PRO A 302 -11.49 9.67 -0.10
C PRO A 302 -12.05 10.68 -1.10
N VAL A 303 -11.22 11.62 -1.54
CA VAL A 303 -11.61 12.64 -2.52
C VAL A 303 -11.89 11.99 -3.88
N ALA A 304 -11.02 11.09 -4.31
CA ALA A 304 -11.22 10.32 -5.53
C ALA A 304 -12.48 9.44 -5.43
N ALA A 305 -12.71 8.79 -4.29
CA ALA A 305 -13.90 7.98 -4.02
C ALA A 305 -15.19 8.80 -4.13
N GLU A 306 -15.23 9.99 -3.51
CA GLU A 306 -16.39 10.89 -3.57
C GLU A 306 -16.72 11.31 -5.01
N ILE A 307 -15.71 11.71 -5.78
CA ILE A 307 -15.91 12.20 -7.16
C ILE A 307 -16.29 11.08 -8.10
N THR A 308 -15.66 9.93 -7.95
CA THR A 308 -15.85 8.80 -8.85
C THR A 308 -17.07 7.94 -8.50
N GLY A 309 -17.52 8.00 -7.24
CA GLY A 309 -18.55 7.10 -6.72
C GLY A 309 -18.05 5.69 -6.44
N VAL A 310 -16.75 5.43 -6.61
CA VAL A 310 -16.14 4.15 -6.21
C VAL A 310 -16.07 4.08 -4.70
N PRO A 311 -16.62 3.05 -4.04
CA PRO A 311 -16.52 2.90 -2.58
C PRO A 311 -15.06 2.87 -2.13
N LEU A 312 -14.74 3.59 -1.05
CA LEU A 312 -13.37 3.70 -0.54
C LEU A 312 -12.74 2.32 -0.24
N ARG A 313 -13.53 1.36 0.25
CA ARG A 313 -13.10 -0.02 0.51
C ARG A 313 -12.60 -0.77 -0.74
N ASN A 314 -13.00 -0.31 -1.92
CA ASN A 314 -12.61 -0.90 -3.20
C ASN A 314 -11.48 -0.11 -3.87
N MET A 315 -10.94 0.91 -3.21
CA MET A 315 -9.89 1.75 -3.76
C MET A 315 -8.58 1.49 -3.04
N PHE A 316 -7.51 1.31 -3.80
CA PHE A 316 -6.15 1.25 -3.26
C PHE A 316 -5.59 2.66 -3.10
N CYS A 317 -4.68 2.80 -2.16
CA CYS A 317 -4.01 4.07 -1.92
C CYS A 317 -3.27 4.53 -3.19
N PRO A 318 -3.53 5.74 -3.70
CA PRO A 318 -2.82 6.27 -4.85
C PRO A 318 -1.30 6.23 -4.66
N PRO A 319 -0.55 5.77 -5.66
CA PRO A 319 0.90 5.74 -5.55
C PRO A 319 1.49 7.15 -5.55
N VAL A 320 2.53 7.33 -4.74
CA VAL A 320 3.23 8.60 -4.58
C VAL A 320 4.64 8.47 -5.14
N TRP A 321 4.95 9.33 -6.09
CA TRP A 321 6.24 9.37 -6.77
C TRP A 321 6.94 10.69 -6.48
N GLY A 322 8.24 10.67 -6.24
CA GLY A 322 8.98 11.91 -6.13
C GLY A 322 9.90 12.03 -4.93
N PHE A 323 10.50 13.19 -4.84
CA PHE A 323 11.35 13.58 -3.72
C PHE A 323 10.49 14.28 -2.67
N VAL A 324 9.73 13.46 -1.92
CA VAL A 324 8.70 13.92 -0.99
C VAL A 324 9.27 14.88 0.06
N GLY A 325 8.52 15.94 0.32
CA GLY A 325 8.97 17.09 1.10
C GLY A 325 9.53 18.23 0.25
N ILE A 326 9.95 17.95 -0.99
CA ILE A 326 10.39 18.94 -1.98
C ILE A 326 9.40 18.97 -3.15
N ASN A 327 9.29 17.86 -3.88
CA ASN A 327 8.34 17.72 -4.96
C ASN A 327 7.89 16.27 -5.16
N HIS A 328 6.62 16.07 -5.47
CA HIS A 328 6.04 14.74 -5.64
C HIS A 328 4.81 14.76 -6.55
N LEU A 329 4.43 13.60 -7.01
CA LEU A 329 3.21 13.31 -7.74
C LEU A 329 2.43 12.22 -6.99
N ALA A 330 1.21 12.51 -6.58
CA ALA A 330 0.26 11.48 -6.19
C ALA A 330 -0.54 11.10 -7.44
N ASP A 331 -0.28 9.91 -7.96
CA ASP A 331 -0.81 9.48 -9.26
C ASP A 331 -2.14 8.75 -9.10
N ILE A 332 -3.23 9.45 -9.41
CA ILE A 332 -4.55 8.83 -9.42
C ILE A 332 -4.82 8.02 -10.69
N GLN A 333 -4.10 8.24 -11.77
CA GLN A 333 -4.36 7.56 -13.06
C GLN A 333 -4.02 6.07 -13.00
N THR A 334 -2.92 5.73 -12.32
CA THR A 334 -2.50 4.35 -12.12
C THR A 334 -3.00 3.76 -10.81
N THR A 335 -3.80 4.51 -10.05
CA THR A 335 -4.45 3.97 -8.84
C THR A 335 -5.36 2.82 -9.22
N ILE A 336 -5.15 1.69 -8.54
CA ILE A 336 -5.93 0.49 -8.76
C ILE A 336 -7.19 0.55 -7.91
N HIS A 337 -8.31 0.12 -8.48
CA HIS A 337 -9.54 -0.09 -7.73
C HIS A 337 -10.11 -1.47 -8.04
N ARG A 338 -10.79 -2.04 -7.07
CA ARG A 338 -11.51 -3.30 -7.23
C ARG A 338 -12.86 -2.99 -7.86
N TYR A 339 -13.05 -3.45 -9.08
CA TYR A 339 -14.31 -3.30 -9.79
C TYR A 339 -15.19 -4.52 -9.50
N ASP A 340 -16.40 -4.26 -9.01
CA ASP A 340 -17.38 -5.30 -8.76
C ASP A 340 -18.44 -5.25 -9.87
N THR A 341 -18.47 -6.29 -10.68
CA THR A 341 -19.42 -6.39 -11.81
C THR A 341 -20.86 -6.58 -11.35
N PHE A 342 -21.07 -7.07 -10.13
CA PHE A 342 -22.42 -7.22 -9.57
C PHE A 342 -23.00 -5.90 -9.06
N HIS A 343 -22.15 -4.91 -8.77
CA HIS A 343 -22.51 -3.56 -8.38
C HIS A 343 -21.80 -2.56 -9.26
N PRO A 344 -22.24 -2.44 -10.54
CA PRO A 344 -21.64 -1.45 -11.43
C PRO A 344 -21.85 -0.05 -10.84
N TYR A 345 -20.79 0.72 -10.81
CA TYR A 345 -20.84 2.10 -10.34
C TYR A 345 -21.68 2.92 -11.32
N GLU A 346 -22.91 3.22 -10.98
CA GLU A 346 -23.89 3.88 -11.86
C GLU A 346 -23.34 5.13 -12.56
N ARG A 347 -22.44 5.86 -11.93
CA ARG A 347 -21.81 7.05 -12.50
C ARG A 347 -20.93 6.76 -13.71
N TYR A 348 -20.44 5.53 -13.86
CA TYR A 348 -19.50 5.16 -14.93
C TYR A 348 -20.16 4.31 -16.00
N VAL A 349 -21.27 3.68 -15.68
CA VAL A 349 -22.03 2.86 -16.62
C VAL A 349 -22.88 3.73 -17.56
N LYS A 350 -23.26 4.92 -17.14
CA LYS A 350 -24.07 5.84 -17.93
C LYS A 350 -23.21 6.85 -18.69
N VAL A 351 -22.45 6.41 -19.67
CA VAL A 351 -21.84 7.31 -20.64
C VAL A 351 -22.64 7.27 -21.93
N LYS A 352 -23.34 8.36 -22.23
CA LYS A 352 -24.00 8.61 -23.53
C LYS A 352 -24.82 7.42 -24.04
N ASN A 353 -25.77 6.92 -23.26
CA ASN A 353 -26.70 5.86 -23.64
C ASN A 353 -26.09 4.47 -23.89
N SER A 354 -24.84 4.21 -23.51
CA SER A 354 -24.27 2.87 -23.57
C SER A 354 -24.09 2.30 -22.17
N THR A 355 -24.70 1.16 -21.92
CA THR A 355 -24.45 0.34 -20.73
C THR A 355 -23.21 -0.49 -21.01
N LEU A 356 -22.14 -0.27 -20.26
CA LEU A 356 -20.98 -1.16 -20.32
C LEU A 356 -21.33 -2.44 -19.57
N CYS A 357 -21.77 -3.44 -20.28
CA CYS A 357 -21.84 -4.79 -19.77
C CYS A 357 -20.43 -5.37 -19.78
N ILE A 358 -19.75 -5.32 -18.63
CA ILE A 358 -18.50 -6.04 -18.46
C ILE A 358 -18.89 -7.40 -17.93
N GLY A 359 -18.87 -8.38 -18.81
CA GLY A 359 -19.36 -9.73 -18.57
C GLY A 359 -18.43 -10.61 -17.72
N THR A 360 -17.88 -10.11 -16.62
CA THR A 360 -17.09 -10.92 -15.70
C THR A 360 -17.73 -10.94 -14.32
N SER A 361 -17.94 -12.12 -13.79
CA SER A 361 -18.53 -12.35 -12.47
C SER A 361 -17.55 -12.11 -11.33
N THR A 362 -16.27 -11.97 -11.63
CA THR A 362 -15.22 -11.77 -10.64
C THR A 362 -14.89 -10.31 -10.45
N PRO A 363 -14.70 -9.83 -9.20
CA PRO A 363 -14.18 -8.50 -8.97
C PRO A 363 -12.84 -8.33 -9.68
N GLU A 364 -12.78 -7.46 -10.66
CA GLU A 364 -11.58 -7.20 -11.42
C GLU A 364 -10.81 -6.02 -10.85
N MET A 365 -9.50 -6.11 -10.91
CA MET A 365 -8.62 -5.00 -10.59
C MET A 365 -8.51 -4.09 -11.81
N ARG A 366 -8.93 -2.84 -11.65
CA ARG A 366 -8.90 -1.83 -12.71
C ARG A 366 -8.10 -0.61 -12.27
N THR A 367 -7.45 0.03 -13.20
CA THR A 367 -6.85 1.35 -12.94
C THR A 367 -7.88 2.46 -13.08
N MET A 368 -7.66 3.57 -12.37
CA MET A 368 -8.49 4.77 -12.52
C MET A 368 -8.39 5.33 -13.95
N GLN A 369 -7.33 5.03 -14.68
CA GLN A 369 -7.20 5.39 -16.10
C GLN A 369 -8.35 4.85 -16.93
N TYR A 370 -8.87 3.67 -16.60
CA TYR A 370 -10.06 3.14 -17.25
C TYR A 370 -11.30 4.01 -17.02
N LEU A 371 -11.47 4.54 -15.80
CA LEU A 371 -12.55 5.47 -15.48
C LEU A 371 -12.35 6.82 -16.18
N MET A 372 -11.13 7.27 -16.32
CA MET A 372 -10.78 8.51 -17.01
C MET A 372 -11.02 8.46 -18.50
N PHE A 373 -11.08 7.26 -19.09
CA PHE A 373 -11.52 7.08 -20.46
C PHE A 373 -12.96 7.63 -20.69
N PHE A 374 -13.80 7.53 -19.67
CA PHE A 374 -15.17 8.06 -19.69
C PHE A 374 -15.27 9.49 -19.15
N ASP A 375 -14.37 9.90 -18.28
CA ASP A 375 -14.26 11.27 -17.77
C ASP A 375 -12.81 11.72 -17.77
N GLU A 376 -12.36 12.26 -18.87
CA GLU A 376 -10.99 12.75 -19.07
C GLU A 376 -10.60 13.85 -18.09
N THR A 377 -11.59 14.47 -17.44
CA THR A 377 -11.35 15.54 -16.46
C THR A 377 -11.32 15.05 -15.01
N LEU A 378 -11.45 13.74 -14.78
CA LEU A 378 -11.50 13.16 -13.43
C LEU A 378 -10.34 13.61 -12.55
N TRP A 379 -9.11 13.48 -13.04
CA TRP A 379 -7.92 13.88 -12.31
C TRP A 379 -7.94 15.37 -11.92
N LYS A 380 -8.43 16.24 -12.82
CA LYS A 380 -8.58 17.67 -12.57
C LYS A 380 -9.63 17.95 -11.52
N LYS A 381 -10.76 17.26 -11.56
CA LYS A 381 -11.81 17.38 -10.52
C LYS A 381 -11.29 16.97 -9.16
N VAL A 382 -10.52 15.88 -9.08
CA VAL A 382 -9.88 15.42 -7.84
C VAL A 382 -8.91 16.48 -7.34
N ALA A 383 -8.06 17.03 -8.20
CA ALA A 383 -7.11 18.05 -7.84
C ALA A 383 -7.79 19.35 -7.34
N ASP A 384 -8.83 19.80 -8.03
CA ASP A 384 -9.59 21.01 -7.66
C ASP A 384 -10.34 20.83 -6.32
N ARG A 385 -10.86 19.63 -6.06
CA ARG A 385 -11.52 19.31 -4.80
C ARG A 385 -10.52 19.32 -3.64
N LYS A 386 -9.39 18.66 -3.82
CA LYS A 386 -8.30 18.65 -2.83
C LYS A 386 -7.80 20.03 -2.49
N LYS A 387 -7.71 20.93 -3.48
CA LYS A 387 -7.31 22.33 -3.26
C LYS A 387 -8.22 23.08 -2.28
N LYS A 388 -9.52 22.78 -2.30
CA LYS A 388 -10.48 23.39 -1.37
C LYS A 388 -10.32 22.89 0.06
N ASP A 389 -9.80 21.66 0.23
CA ASP A 389 -9.64 21.02 1.55
C ASP A 389 -8.27 21.28 2.19
N THR A 390 -7.35 21.97 1.49
CA THR A 390 -5.94 22.14 1.91
C THR A 390 -5.76 23.00 3.17
N GLU A 391 -6.78 23.70 3.63
CA GLU A 391 -6.73 24.47 4.88
C GLU A 391 -6.78 23.58 6.14
N ARG A 392 -7.14 22.31 6.01
CA ARG A 392 -7.22 21.37 7.13
C ARG A 392 -5.88 20.66 7.33
N ARG A 393 -5.13 21.06 8.33
CA ARG A 393 -3.90 20.35 8.74
C ARG A 393 -4.28 19.07 9.50
N VAL A 394 -4.34 17.95 8.81
CA VAL A 394 -4.63 16.65 9.44
C VAL A 394 -3.36 15.83 9.55
N SER A 395 -2.86 15.67 10.76
CA SER A 395 -1.70 14.81 11.03
C SER A 395 -2.06 13.31 11.09
N PHE A 396 -3.34 12.96 11.15
CA PHE A 396 -3.81 11.59 11.35
C PHE A 396 -3.40 10.64 10.22
N HIS A 397 -3.49 11.07 8.95
CA HIS A 397 -3.07 10.25 7.81
C HIS A 397 -1.59 9.84 7.87
N LYS A 398 -0.74 10.71 8.43
CA LYS A 398 0.69 10.42 8.63
C LYS A 398 0.89 9.32 9.68
N ALA A 399 0.15 9.36 10.77
CA ALA A 399 0.18 8.31 11.78
C ALA A 399 -0.30 6.98 11.22
N VAL A 400 -1.43 6.97 10.49
CA VAL A 400 -1.98 5.76 9.85
C VAL A 400 -0.99 5.17 8.85
N ALA A 401 -0.40 5.99 7.99
CA ALA A 401 0.61 5.54 7.03
C ALA A 401 1.81 4.89 7.71
N LEU A 402 2.32 5.54 8.76
CA LEU A 402 3.46 5.04 9.51
C LEU A 402 3.15 3.74 10.27
N LEU A 403 2.02 3.67 10.97
CA LEU A 403 1.61 2.48 11.72
C LEU A 403 1.34 1.29 10.79
N THR A 404 0.73 1.54 9.62
CA THR A 404 0.53 0.51 8.60
C THR A 404 1.87 -0.01 8.09
N LEU A 405 2.82 0.88 7.82
CA LEU A 405 4.17 0.51 7.40
C LEU A 405 4.87 -0.36 8.46
N ILE A 406 4.84 0.06 9.72
CA ILE A 406 5.44 -0.68 10.85
C ILE A 406 4.80 -2.07 10.98
N LYS A 407 3.47 -2.14 10.87
CA LYS A 407 2.76 -3.41 10.93
C LYS A 407 3.21 -4.37 9.84
N ILE A 408 3.26 -3.92 8.58
CA ILE A 408 3.68 -4.74 7.43
C ILE A 408 5.16 -5.13 7.55
N TRP A 409 6.01 -4.23 8.05
CA TRP A 409 7.46 -4.48 8.09
C TRP A 409 7.87 -5.43 9.18
N LEU A 410 7.31 -5.25 10.39
CA LEU A 410 7.82 -5.91 11.60
C LEU A 410 6.90 -7.00 12.17
N PHE A 411 5.58 -6.92 11.90
CA PHE A 411 4.61 -7.76 12.60
C PHE A 411 3.84 -8.71 11.69
N ASP A 412 3.57 -8.29 10.45
CA ASP A 412 2.77 -9.07 9.49
C ASP A 412 3.34 -8.89 8.07
N PRO A 413 4.55 -9.40 7.82
CA PRO A 413 5.20 -9.24 6.53
C PRO A 413 4.41 -9.96 5.44
N ASN A 414 3.87 -9.20 4.49
CA ASN A 414 3.17 -9.74 3.34
C ASN A 414 3.76 -9.14 2.05
N PRO A 415 4.39 -9.95 1.18
CA PRO A 415 5.01 -9.48 -0.04
C PRO A 415 4.01 -8.96 -1.09
N ASN A 416 2.73 -9.28 -0.93
CA ASN A 416 1.68 -8.83 -1.85
C ASN A 416 1.23 -7.39 -1.57
N TYR A 417 1.58 -6.82 -0.42
CA TYR A 417 1.28 -5.42 -0.14
C TYR A 417 2.24 -4.50 -0.88
N ILE A 418 1.69 -3.64 -1.72
CA ILE A 418 2.42 -2.56 -2.38
C ILE A 418 2.05 -1.25 -1.69
N VAL A 419 3.05 -0.56 -1.18
CA VAL A 419 2.90 0.72 -0.49
C VAL A 419 3.77 1.78 -1.15
N SER A 420 3.35 3.03 -1.11
CA SER A 420 4.21 4.14 -1.49
C SER A 420 5.19 4.43 -0.37
N LEU A 421 6.46 4.29 -0.68
CA LEU A 421 7.53 4.39 0.30
C LEU A 421 8.75 5.08 -0.31
N GLY A 422 9.33 6.02 0.43
CA GLY A 422 10.66 6.54 0.10
C GLY A 422 11.70 5.49 0.44
N ILE A 423 12.31 4.92 -0.56
CA ILE A 423 13.38 3.90 -0.46
C ILE A 423 14.59 4.29 -1.31
N GLN A 424 15.73 3.68 -1.02
CA GLN A 424 16.93 3.86 -1.81
C GLN A 424 16.67 3.42 -3.27
N CYS A 425 16.97 4.28 -4.23
CA CYS A 425 16.87 3.94 -5.65
C CYS A 425 17.89 2.88 -6.03
N ASN A 426 17.47 1.96 -6.90
CA ASN A 426 18.29 0.86 -7.40
C ASN A 426 18.29 0.74 -8.94
N GLY A 427 17.79 1.75 -9.64
CA GLY A 427 17.63 1.75 -11.11
C GLY A 427 16.26 1.29 -11.60
N SER A 428 15.41 0.71 -10.73
CA SER A 428 14.04 0.35 -11.09
C SER A 428 13.27 1.60 -11.52
N PHE A 429 12.30 1.44 -12.42
CA PHE A 429 11.52 2.54 -13.01
C PHE A 429 12.38 3.60 -13.74
N GLY A 430 13.65 3.28 -14.06
CA GLY A 430 14.59 4.24 -14.64
C GLY A 430 15.13 5.28 -13.66
N LEU A 431 14.91 5.08 -12.35
CA LEU A 431 15.39 5.98 -11.29
C LEU A 431 16.86 5.69 -10.96
N THR A 432 17.75 6.48 -11.52
CA THR A 432 19.22 6.38 -11.31
C THR A 432 19.71 7.27 -10.17
N PHE A 433 18.83 8.00 -9.52
CA PHE A 433 19.15 8.87 -8.39
C PHE A 433 19.82 8.11 -7.24
N ASN A 434 20.93 8.61 -6.72
CA ASN A 434 21.60 7.99 -5.58
C ASN A 434 21.04 8.57 -4.26
N GLY A 435 19.91 8.07 -3.83
CA GLY A 435 19.25 8.52 -2.62
C GLY A 435 17.86 7.93 -2.45
N VAL A 436 17.16 8.41 -1.46
CA VAL A 436 15.81 7.97 -1.09
C VAL A 436 14.77 8.73 -1.91
N PHE A 437 13.93 7.97 -2.64
CA PHE A 437 12.90 8.52 -3.50
C PHE A 437 11.60 7.74 -3.32
N SER A 438 10.47 8.43 -3.24
CA SER A 438 9.17 7.79 -3.10
C SER A 438 8.75 7.08 -4.37
N GLN A 439 8.39 5.82 -4.23
CA GLN A 439 7.95 4.94 -5.32
C GLN A 439 7.13 3.78 -4.75
N PRO A 440 6.33 3.08 -5.56
CA PRO A 440 5.68 1.85 -5.13
C PRO A 440 6.72 0.80 -4.73
N ALA A 441 6.58 0.27 -3.53
CA ALA A 441 7.50 -0.69 -2.94
C ALA A 441 6.76 -1.88 -2.34
N CYS A 442 7.39 -3.05 -2.35
CA CYS A 442 6.94 -4.27 -1.68
C CYS A 442 8.05 -4.82 -0.78
N LEU A 443 7.64 -5.55 0.25
CA LEU A 443 8.56 -6.16 1.21
C LEU A 443 8.96 -7.56 0.71
N LEU A 444 10.24 -7.75 0.40
CA LEU A 444 10.77 -9.04 -0.05
C LEU A 444 11.94 -9.45 0.85
N ASN A 445 11.81 -10.59 1.50
CA ASN A 445 12.84 -11.13 2.41
C ASN A 445 13.30 -10.13 3.50
N GLY A 446 12.35 -9.37 4.04
CA GLY A 446 12.61 -8.36 5.09
C GLY A 446 13.19 -7.03 4.60
N GLU A 447 13.43 -6.87 3.30
CA GLU A 447 13.90 -5.63 2.69
C GLU A 447 12.83 -5.00 1.79
N TRP A 448 12.71 -3.68 1.84
CA TRP A 448 11.86 -2.93 0.93
C TRP A 448 12.52 -2.79 -0.43
N ARG A 449 11.81 -3.23 -1.46
CA ARG A 449 12.25 -3.15 -2.86
C ARG A 449 11.19 -2.50 -3.74
N PRO A 450 11.59 -1.81 -4.82
CA PRO A 450 10.63 -1.29 -5.78
C PRO A 450 9.74 -2.40 -6.33
N ALA A 451 8.44 -2.16 -6.38
CA ALA A 451 7.47 -3.05 -7.00
C ALA A 451 7.54 -2.90 -8.54
N SER A 452 8.56 -3.50 -9.17
CA SER A 452 8.89 -3.30 -10.59
C SER A 452 7.75 -3.59 -11.57
N ASN A 453 6.76 -4.37 -11.14
CA ASN A 453 5.58 -4.69 -11.94
C ASN A 453 4.51 -3.60 -11.87
N TYR A 454 4.68 -2.58 -11.04
CA TYR A 454 3.72 -1.48 -10.94
C TYR A 454 3.81 -0.57 -12.17
N MET A 455 2.67 -0.06 -12.60
CA MET A 455 2.60 0.84 -13.75
C MET A 455 3.23 2.20 -13.42
N MET A 456 4.09 2.69 -14.31
CA MET A 456 4.59 4.05 -14.20
C MET A 456 3.51 5.07 -14.53
N PRO A 457 3.52 6.25 -13.86
CA PRO A 457 2.59 7.33 -14.17
C PRO A 457 2.71 7.78 -15.63
N ARG A 458 1.54 8.01 -16.23
CA ARG A 458 1.43 8.56 -17.57
C ARG A 458 0.85 9.97 -17.55
N ASP A 459 1.27 10.75 -16.56
CA ASP A 459 0.80 12.13 -16.43
C ASP A 459 1.37 12.97 -17.59
N PRO A 460 0.52 13.70 -18.34
CA PRO A 460 0.97 14.54 -19.44
C PRO A 460 1.74 15.79 -18.97
N GLN A 461 1.56 16.20 -17.72
CA GLN A 461 2.15 17.41 -17.16
C GLN A 461 3.43 17.15 -16.37
N VAL A 462 3.56 15.96 -15.75
CA VAL A 462 4.67 15.61 -14.87
C VAL A 462 5.33 14.31 -15.30
N LYS A 463 6.62 14.40 -15.60
CA LYS A 463 7.45 13.23 -15.86
C LYS A 463 8.29 12.88 -14.64
N ILE A 464 8.40 11.60 -14.32
CA ILE A 464 9.23 11.12 -13.21
C ILE A 464 10.68 11.59 -13.34
N SER A 465 11.20 11.67 -14.56
CA SER A 465 12.54 12.22 -14.82
C SER A 465 12.75 13.66 -14.34
N TYR A 466 11.70 14.49 -14.38
CA TYR A 466 11.78 15.85 -13.82
C TYR A 466 11.83 15.85 -12.30
N LEU A 467 11.09 14.94 -11.66
CA LEU A 467 11.13 14.81 -10.20
C LEU A 467 12.51 14.31 -9.74
N GLN A 468 13.12 13.38 -10.49
CA GLN A 468 14.48 12.94 -10.24
C GLN A 468 15.50 14.06 -10.44
N GLU A 469 15.41 14.82 -11.52
CA GLU A 469 16.32 15.94 -11.79
C GLU A 469 16.26 16.98 -10.65
N ILE A 470 15.07 17.26 -10.12
CA ILE A 470 14.92 18.13 -8.95
C ILE A 470 15.63 17.54 -7.73
N ALA A 471 15.47 16.24 -7.47
CA ALA A 471 16.15 15.59 -6.36
C ALA A 471 17.68 15.71 -6.47
N GLU A 472 18.23 15.48 -7.65
CA GLU A 472 19.67 15.60 -7.93
C GLU A 472 20.17 17.03 -7.69
N ILE A 473 19.44 18.04 -8.19
CA ILE A 473 19.77 19.45 -7.99
C ILE A 473 19.74 19.81 -6.51
N VAL A 474 18.70 19.40 -5.79
CA VAL A 474 18.53 19.70 -4.38
C VAL A 474 19.65 19.11 -3.53
N MET A 475 20.13 17.92 -3.85
CA MET A 475 21.24 17.30 -3.13
C MET A 475 22.57 18.02 -3.36
N THR A 476 22.73 18.76 -4.45
CA THR A 476 23.94 19.54 -4.76
C THR A 476 23.91 20.96 -4.18
N LEU A 477 22.76 21.42 -3.68
CA LEU A 477 22.62 22.78 -3.17
C LEU A 477 23.49 23.03 -1.93
N LYS A 478 24.20 24.16 -1.94
CA LYS A 478 24.95 24.68 -0.79
C LYS A 478 24.19 25.83 -0.16
N LYS A 479 24.46 26.11 1.10
CA LYS A 479 23.84 27.22 1.83
C LYS A 479 23.94 28.56 1.10
N ALA A 480 25.03 28.76 0.35
CA ALA A 480 25.32 29.99 -0.39
C ALA A 480 24.60 30.08 -1.76
N ASP A 481 24.16 28.95 -2.31
CA ASP A 481 23.69 28.87 -3.68
C ASP A 481 22.30 29.47 -3.93
N LEU A 482 21.59 29.79 -2.85
CA LEU A 482 20.24 30.35 -2.90
C LEU A 482 20.13 31.65 -2.10
N ARG A 483 21.07 32.56 -2.32
CA ARG A 483 21.06 33.90 -1.68
C ARG A 483 19.94 34.79 -2.16
N GLN A 484 19.31 34.50 -3.26
CA GLN A 484 18.22 35.32 -3.78
C GLN A 484 16.87 34.68 -3.44
N VAL A 485 16.16 35.48 -2.72
CA VAL A 485 14.81 35.35 -2.25
C VAL A 485 13.89 34.77 -3.32
N VAL A 486 13.83 33.49 -3.34
CA VAL A 486 12.63 32.89 -3.85
C VAL A 486 11.98 32.20 -2.67
N THR A 487 10.95 32.83 -2.17
CA THR A 487 9.99 32.18 -1.30
C THR A 487 9.56 30.92 -2.00
N TYR A 488 10.17 29.81 -1.60
CA TYR A 488 9.74 28.51 -2.05
C TYR A 488 8.40 28.25 -1.40
N THR A 489 7.39 28.42 -2.18
CA THR A 489 6.20 27.63 -1.95
C THR A 489 6.60 26.25 -2.40
N PRO A 490 6.74 25.28 -1.49
CA PRO A 490 6.93 23.92 -1.93
C PRO A 490 5.88 23.69 -3.00
N CYS A 491 6.29 23.20 -4.12
CA CYS A 491 5.35 22.72 -5.05
C CYS A 491 4.77 21.44 -4.45
N THR A 492 4.12 21.61 -3.37
CA THR A 492 3.10 20.66 -2.95
C THR A 492 2.10 20.64 -4.04
N CYS A 493 2.74 20.96 -5.09
CA CYS A 493 2.03 21.15 -6.21
C CYS A 493 0.66 21.22 -5.83
N LYS A 494 0.68 22.11 -5.02
CA LYS A 494 -0.47 22.66 -4.43
C LYS A 494 -1.68 21.79 -4.55
N LEU A 495 -1.52 20.66 -5.21
CA LEU A 495 -2.58 19.81 -5.70
C LEU A 495 -2.17 18.37 -5.86
N ASN A 496 -1.00 17.99 -5.33
CA ASN A 496 -0.42 16.68 -5.55
C ASN A 496 -0.13 16.37 -7.05
N PHE A 497 -0.27 17.35 -7.92
CA PHE A 497 0.07 17.30 -9.33
C PHE A 497 1.00 18.46 -9.66
N PRO A 498 2.32 18.29 -9.50
CA PRO A 498 3.25 19.33 -9.92
C PRO A 498 3.09 19.55 -11.43
N SER A 499 2.65 20.72 -11.81
CA SER A 499 2.64 21.06 -13.23
C SER A 499 4.08 21.08 -13.75
N GLN A 500 4.24 20.73 -15.00
CA GLN A 500 5.55 20.81 -15.67
C GLN A 500 6.16 22.23 -15.58
N ALA A 501 5.31 23.26 -15.62
CA ALA A 501 5.73 24.64 -15.43
C ALA A 501 6.31 24.88 -14.04
N CYS A 502 5.72 24.30 -13.00
CA CYS A 502 6.20 24.41 -11.63
C CYS A 502 7.56 23.71 -11.46
N VAL A 503 7.72 22.53 -12.04
CA VAL A 503 8.99 21.80 -12.05
C VAL A 503 10.06 22.59 -12.78
N LYS A 504 9.74 23.14 -13.94
CA LYS A 504 10.66 23.99 -14.72
C LYS A 504 11.07 25.26 -13.96
N GLN A 505 10.13 25.93 -13.32
CA GLN A 505 10.44 27.10 -12.50
C GLN A 505 11.39 26.76 -11.34
N PHE A 506 11.17 25.63 -10.66
CA PHE A 506 12.07 25.17 -9.63
C PHE A 506 13.46 24.90 -10.19
N HIS A 507 13.55 24.16 -11.28
CA HIS A 507 14.80 23.81 -11.95
C HIS A 507 15.57 25.07 -12.39
N LEU A 508 14.90 26.03 -13.02
CA LEU A 508 15.50 27.31 -13.39
C LEU A 508 16.02 28.08 -12.20
N LYS A 509 15.28 28.09 -11.09
CA LYS A 509 15.67 28.79 -9.85
C LYS A 509 16.85 28.13 -9.15
N THR A 510 16.97 26.83 -9.23
CA THR A 510 18.07 26.09 -8.61
C THR A 510 19.34 26.07 -9.45
N LYS A 511 19.20 26.10 -10.77
CA LYS A 511 20.33 26.33 -11.69
C LYS A 511 20.75 27.79 -11.80
N CYS A 512 20.07 28.70 -11.10
CA CYS A 512 20.34 30.12 -11.23
C CYS A 512 21.78 30.49 -10.88
N ASP A 513 22.53 30.51 -11.88
CA ASP A 513 23.39 31.65 -12.17
C ASP A 513 22.53 32.91 -12.20
N ALA A 514 23.13 34.01 -11.78
CA ALA A 514 22.52 35.31 -11.52
C ALA A 514 21.71 35.96 -12.69
N THR A 515 21.40 35.24 -13.71
CA THR A 515 20.79 35.72 -14.96
C THR A 515 19.28 35.53 -15.06
N TYR A 516 18.68 34.70 -14.21
CA TYR A 516 17.22 34.53 -14.22
C TYR A 516 16.55 35.48 -13.22
N LYS A 517 16.21 36.66 -13.69
CA LYS A 517 15.20 37.50 -13.04
C LYS A 517 13.81 36.87 -13.21
N LEU A 518 13.11 36.71 -12.12
CA LEU A 518 11.69 36.37 -12.12
C LEU A 518 10.88 37.50 -12.70
#